data_958a1a16cb1d4f68d0bd36d599819f7c
#
_entry.id   958a1a16cb1d4f68d0bd36d599819f7c
#
_cell.length_a   1.000
_cell.length_b   1.000
_cell.length_c   1.000
_cell.angle_alpha   90.00
_cell.angle_beta   90.00
_cell.angle_gamma   90.00
#
_symmetry.space_group_name_H-M   'P 1'
#
loop_
_entity.id
_entity.type
_entity.pdbx_description
1 polymer ?
#
loop_
_entity_poly.entity_id
_entity_poly.type
_entity_poly.pdbx_seq_one_letter_code
_entity_poly.pdbx_strand_id
1 'polypeptide(L)'
;MEKAKEGTKIDFLGGNNENRIGGNSLLVEHNEDDKETCRVMIDLGALFPPEWTGLDAVIPDVRPYLDYKDEKAEKPIDAMFISHCHEDHIGGLVHLARAGYKMPEIYTSSYTKELLKTAFKEGKVPLENQPEINVIQEGQTIEVADNVQVTPFNVSHSTVGAMGFHVLTTVRGRVSAGIVDPGDYRMGESKVGPGFDEEKFVEFLKDKPVTHVLLDSTSSDGTDEYLVDFDNAVANTLEQVNKHPDKQVISAVIS
;
A
#
# COMPACT_ATOMS: atom_id res chain seq x y z
N MET A 1 21.24 21.15 15.30
CA MET A 1 20.48 20.27 14.41
C MET A 1 21.08 20.45 13.02
N GLU A 2 21.52 19.36 12.43
CA GLU A 2 21.98 19.38 11.04
C GLU A 2 20.76 19.67 10.15
N LYS A 3 20.86 20.67 9.26
CA LYS A 3 19.76 20.96 8.31
C LYS A 3 19.54 19.71 7.45
N ALA A 4 18.29 19.30 7.31
CA ALA A 4 17.93 18.23 6.38
C ALA A 4 18.44 18.62 4.97
N LYS A 5 19.08 17.69 4.30
CA LYS A 5 19.65 17.92 2.97
C LYS A 5 18.50 18.14 1.97
N GLU A 6 18.62 19.19 1.14
CA GLU A 6 17.65 19.46 0.07
C GLU A 6 17.53 18.25 -0.87
N GLY A 7 16.32 17.84 -1.20
CA GLY A 7 16.03 16.69 -2.08
C GLY A 7 14.98 15.74 -1.52
N THR A 8 14.89 14.57 -2.12
CA THR A 8 13.91 13.53 -1.77
C THR A 8 14.61 12.34 -1.15
N LYS A 9 14.04 11.83 -0.07
CA LYS A 9 14.45 10.61 0.62
C LYS A 9 13.33 9.59 0.54
N ILE A 10 13.68 8.34 0.28
CA ILE A 10 12.77 7.20 0.25
C ILE A 10 13.19 6.26 1.37
N ASP A 11 12.29 5.99 2.31
CA ASP A 11 12.50 5.07 3.43
C ASP A 11 11.47 3.94 3.39
N PHE A 12 11.92 2.70 3.38
CA PHE A 12 11.09 1.54 3.64
C PHE A 12 10.99 1.35 5.16
N LEU A 13 9.86 1.72 5.75
CA LEU A 13 9.64 1.54 7.19
C LEU A 13 9.28 0.09 7.52
N GLY A 14 8.77 -0.64 6.52
CA GLY A 14 8.46 -2.05 6.56
C GLY A 14 8.33 -2.64 5.16
N GLY A 15 8.01 -3.94 5.06
CA GLY A 15 7.83 -4.65 3.79
C GLY A 15 9.12 -5.16 3.15
N ASN A 16 10.27 -4.63 3.50
CA ASN A 16 11.56 -5.04 2.95
C ASN A 16 12.20 -6.14 3.82
N ASN A 17 11.68 -7.37 3.71
CA ASN A 17 12.14 -8.49 4.52
C ASN A 17 12.35 -9.74 3.64
N GLU A 18 13.57 -10.30 3.64
CA GLU A 18 13.94 -11.44 2.81
C GLU A 18 13.14 -12.73 3.07
N ASN A 19 12.53 -12.86 4.24
CA ASN A 19 11.93 -14.13 4.67
C ASN A 19 10.45 -14.03 5.04
N ARG A 20 9.81 -12.87 4.87
CA ARG A 20 8.42 -12.66 5.31
C ARG A 20 7.72 -11.62 4.46
N ILE A 21 6.46 -11.86 4.22
CA ILE A 21 5.54 -10.95 3.55
C ILE A 21 4.85 -10.10 4.62
N GLY A 22 4.64 -8.83 4.32
CA GLY A 22 3.81 -7.94 5.11
C GLY A 22 4.54 -6.80 5.80
N GLY A 23 3.75 -5.93 6.43
CA GLY A 23 4.23 -4.72 7.05
C GLY A 23 4.61 -3.65 6.04
N ASN A 24 4.04 -3.70 4.82
CA ASN A 24 4.35 -2.77 3.74
C ASN A 24 4.10 -1.33 4.19
N SER A 25 5.14 -0.51 4.12
CA SER A 25 5.06 0.90 4.50
C SER A 25 6.24 1.66 3.90
N LEU A 26 5.95 2.58 3.01
CA LEU A 26 6.91 3.42 2.32
C LEU A 26 6.71 4.87 2.77
N LEU A 27 7.81 5.54 3.12
CA LEU A 27 7.82 6.97 3.43
C LEU A 27 8.65 7.72 2.39
N VAL A 28 8.05 8.72 1.76
CA VAL A 28 8.72 9.69 0.91
C VAL A 28 8.80 11.02 1.66
N GLU A 29 10.01 11.43 2.03
CA GLU A 29 10.28 12.75 2.64
C GLU A 29 10.90 13.67 1.58
N HIS A 30 10.32 14.85 1.41
CA HIS A 30 10.85 15.85 0.49
C HIS A 30 11.17 17.15 1.22
N ASN A 31 12.41 17.61 1.02
CA ASN A 31 12.93 18.83 1.61
C ASN A 31 13.34 19.82 0.53
N GLU A 32 12.88 21.05 0.64
CA GLU A 32 13.37 22.18 -0.12
C GLU A 32 13.73 23.31 0.87
N ASP A 33 14.83 23.99 0.65
CA ASP A 33 15.25 25.10 1.52
C ASP A 33 14.12 26.11 1.70
N ASP A 34 13.94 26.57 2.94
CA ASP A 34 12.91 27.53 3.36
C ASP A 34 11.44 27.05 3.27
N LYS A 35 11.20 25.76 2.98
CA LYS A 35 9.88 25.14 3.07
C LYS A 35 9.81 24.10 4.20
N GLU A 36 8.60 23.82 4.65
CA GLU A 36 8.38 22.70 5.55
C GLU A 36 8.62 21.38 4.80
N THR A 37 9.17 20.40 5.51
CA THR A 37 9.36 19.06 4.97
C THR A 37 8.00 18.42 4.67
N CYS A 38 7.76 18.04 3.42
CA CYS A 38 6.57 17.30 3.04
C CYS A 38 6.83 15.78 3.16
N ARG A 39 5.89 15.06 3.77
CA ARG A 39 5.96 13.61 3.97
C ARG A 39 4.72 12.92 3.45
N VAL A 40 4.93 12.02 2.52
CA VAL A 40 3.92 11.14 1.96
C VAL A 40 4.19 9.72 2.42
N MET A 41 3.19 9.06 2.97
CA MET A 41 3.27 7.64 3.30
C MET A 41 2.42 6.83 2.32
N ILE A 42 2.97 5.72 1.84
CA ILE A 42 2.24 4.73 1.04
C ILE A 42 2.16 3.44 1.86
N ASP A 43 0.95 3.02 2.13
CA ASP A 43 0.57 1.88 2.94
C ASP A 43 1.06 1.93 4.40
N LEU A 44 0.40 1.18 5.27
CA LEU A 44 0.77 0.94 6.66
C LEU A 44 0.24 -0.42 7.09
N GLY A 45 0.96 -1.43 6.69
CA GLY A 45 0.59 -2.83 6.81
C GLY A 45 0.97 -3.45 8.15
N ALA A 46 0.51 -4.69 8.33
CA ALA A 46 0.94 -5.55 9.41
C ALA A 46 1.78 -6.72 8.85
N LEU A 47 2.83 -7.07 9.57
CA LEU A 47 3.62 -8.28 9.35
C LEU A 47 3.12 -9.35 10.32
N PHE A 48 2.87 -10.56 9.81
CA PHE A 48 2.51 -11.71 10.63
C PHE A 48 3.77 -12.48 11.06
N PRO A 49 4.16 -12.39 12.35
CA PRO A 49 5.33 -13.10 12.85
C PRO A 49 5.04 -14.61 12.94
N PRO A 50 6.07 -15.47 13.04
CA PRO A 50 5.86 -16.90 13.29
C PRO A 50 5.10 -17.14 14.58
N GLU A 51 4.24 -18.18 14.62
CA GLU A 51 3.42 -18.57 15.79
C GLU A 51 4.22 -18.71 17.09
N TRP A 52 5.47 -19.22 17.01
CA TRP A 52 6.32 -19.41 18.18
C TRP A 52 6.72 -18.13 18.90
N THR A 53 6.54 -16.95 18.28
CA THR A 53 6.84 -15.65 18.92
C THR A 53 5.79 -15.24 19.94
N GLY A 54 4.58 -15.78 19.85
CA GLY A 54 3.43 -15.38 20.66
C GLY A 54 2.92 -13.96 20.35
N LEU A 55 3.30 -13.40 19.22
CA LEU A 55 2.81 -12.10 18.72
C LEU A 55 1.79 -12.33 17.61
N ASP A 56 0.68 -11.60 17.63
CA ASP A 56 -0.35 -11.67 16.60
C ASP A 56 0.07 -10.91 15.33
N ALA A 57 0.68 -9.73 15.50
CA ALA A 57 1.16 -8.91 14.40
C ALA A 57 2.33 -8.02 14.83
N VAL A 58 3.12 -7.57 13.86
CA VAL A 58 4.16 -6.54 14.02
C VAL A 58 3.85 -5.41 13.05
N ILE A 59 3.94 -4.18 13.51
CA ILE A 59 3.66 -2.97 12.75
C ILE A 59 4.95 -2.15 12.64
N PRO A 60 5.23 -1.52 11.50
CA PRO A 60 6.34 -0.59 11.37
C PRO A 60 6.30 0.50 12.45
N ASP A 61 7.46 0.95 12.93
CA ASP A 61 7.52 2.03 13.93
C ASP A 61 7.29 3.39 13.28
N VAL A 62 6.04 3.80 13.27
CA VAL A 62 5.58 5.09 12.73
C VAL A 62 5.26 6.13 13.80
N ARG A 63 5.62 5.86 15.07
CA ARG A 63 5.34 6.77 16.20
C ARG A 63 5.89 8.19 16.00
N PRO A 64 7.07 8.41 15.40
CA PRO A 64 7.55 9.76 15.15
C PRO A 64 6.69 10.56 14.16
N TYR A 65 5.86 9.89 13.38
CA TYR A 65 5.13 10.44 12.24
C TYR A 65 3.64 10.66 12.48
N LEU A 66 3.08 10.13 13.58
CA LEU A 66 1.66 10.18 13.90
C LEU A 66 1.40 10.86 15.23
N ASP A 67 0.41 11.74 15.27
CA ASP A 67 -0.10 12.31 16.50
C ASP A 67 -0.62 11.21 17.43
N TYR A 68 -0.28 11.28 18.71
CA TYR A 68 -0.79 10.35 19.71
C TYR A 68 -1.53 11.11 20.81
N LYS A 69 -2.84 10.90 20.94
CA LYS A 69 -3.70 11.64 21.87
C LYS A 69 -3.53 13.16 21.71
N ASP A 70 -2.97 13.83 22.72
CA ASP A 70 -2.70 15.26 22.73
C ASP A 70 -1.26 15.62 22.35
N GLU A 71 -0.42 14.62 22.11
CA GLU A 71 0.96 14.79 21.72
C GLU A 71 1.08 14.87 20.19
N LYS A 72 1.76 15.90 19.70
CA LYS A 72 2.01 16.08 18.27
C LYS A 72 3.18 15.22 17.80
N ALA A 73 3.07 14.72 16.59
CA ALA A 73 4.15 14.02 15.92
C ALA A 73 5.38 14.92 15.77
N GLU A 74 6.56 14.36 15.97
CA GLU A 74 7.83 15.07 15.71
C GLU A 74 8.00 15.38 14.22
N LYS A 75 7.57 14.46 13.38
CA LYS A 75 7.70 14.50 11.91
C LYS A 75 6.36 14.12 11.27
N PRO A 76 5.35 15.00 11.30
CA PRO A 76 4.01 14.65 10.84
C PRO A 76 3.99 14.24 9.37
N ILE A 77 3.10 13.30 9.05
CA ILE A 77 2.76 12.91 7.68
C ILE A 77 1.70 13.86 7.16
N ASP A 78 1.88 14.38 5.95
CA ASP A 78 0.95 15.31 5.31
C ASP A 78 -0.19 14.59 4.61
N ALA A 79 0.10 13.43 3.98
CA ALA A 79 -0.90 12.60 3.31
C ALA A 79 -0.50 11.12 3.33
N MET A 80 -1.50 10.25 3.38
CA MET A 80 -1.33 8.81 3.27
C MET A 80 -2.08 8.27 2.06
N PHE A 81 -1.43 7.42 1.29
CA PHE A 81 -2.00 6.75 0.12
C PHE A 81 -2.04 5.26 0.40
N ILE A 82 -3.19 4.62 0.14
CA ILE A 82 -3.37 3.19 0.35
C ILE A 82 -3.59 2.53 -0.99
N SER A 83 -2.69 1.59 -1.32
CA SER A 83 -2.69 0.88 -2.59
C SER A 83 -3.89 -0.04 -2.72
N HIS A 84 -4.15 -0.86 -1.71
CA HIS A 84 -5.26 -1.79 -1.66
C HIS A 84 -5.57 -2.27 -0.23
N CYS A 85 -6.52 -3.17 -0.06
CA CYS A 85 -7.13 -3.50 1.23
C CYS A 85 -6.57 -4.74 1.94
N HIS A 86 -5.48 -5.33 1.49
CA HIS A 86 -4.90 -6.48 2.18
C HIS A 86 -4.27 -6.08 3.51
N GLU A 87 -4.27 -7.01 4.47
CA GLU A 87 -3.86 -6.76 5.85
C GLU A 87 -2.39 -6.33 5.95
N ASP A 88 -1.55 -6.84 5.07
CA ASP A 88 -0.14 -6.47 4.98
C ASP A 88 0.11 -5.07 4.40
N HIS A 89 -0.97 -4.37 3.96
CA HIS A 89 -0.96 -2.98 3.51
C HIS A 89 -1.78 -2.03 4.40
N ILE A 90 -2.80 -2.55 5.12
CA ILE A 90 -3.68 -1.70 5.94
C ILE A 90 -3.72 -2.10 7.42
N GLY A 91 -3.20 -3.27 7.80
CA GLY A 91 -3.39 -3.81 9.14
C GLY A 91 -2.84 -2.93 10.25
N GLY A 92 -1.77 -2.19 10.00
CA GLY A 92 -1.22 -1.23 10.94
C GLY A 92 -2.17 -0.08 11.30
N LEU A 93 -3.01 0.35 10.35
CA LEU A 93 -3.94 1.47 10.53
C LEU A 93 -4.93 1.21 11.66
N VAL A 94 -5.58 0.05 11.63
CA VAL A 94 -6.62 -0.33 12.61
C VAL A 94 -6.03 -0.40 14.02
N HIS A 95 -4.87 -1.04 14.16
CA HIS A 95 -4.21 -1.23 15.45
C HIS A 95 -3.76 0.09 16.06
N LEU A 96 -3.14 0.97 15.28
CA LEU A 96 -2.66 2.27 15.74
C LEU A 96 -3.81 3.23 16.05
N ALA A 97 -4.81 3.33 15.17
CA ALA A 97 -5.97 4.18 15.40
C ALA A 97 -6.75 3.74 16.65
N ARG A 98 -6.90 2.43 16.87
CA ARG A 98 -7.50 1.90 18.11
C ARG A 98 -6.68 2.22 19.35
N ALA A 99 -5.34 2.26 19.23
CA ALA A 99 -4.44 2.62 20.32
C ALA A 99 -4.46 4.13 20.65
N GLY A 100 -5.04 4.97 19.80
CA GLY A 100 -5.17 6.41 20.03
C GLY A 100 -4.28 7.29 19.15
N TYR A 101 -3.63 6.69 18.14
CA TYR A 101 -2.94 7.46 17.11
C TYR A 101 -3.92 8.06 16.12
N LYS A 102 -3.66 9.29 15.69
CA LYS A 102 -4.45 9.98 14.67
C LYS A 102 -3.79 9.79 13.32
N MET A 103 -4.54 9.22 12.39
CA MET A 103 -4.08 9.05 11.02
C MET A 103 -4.24 10.37 10.26
N PRO A 104 -3.35 10.67 9.31
CA PRO A 104 -3.54 11.75 8.36
C PRO A 104 -4.71 11.44 7.42
N GLU A 105 -5.04 12.37 6.52
CA GLU A 105 -5.99 12.09 5.43
C GLU A 105 -5.49 10.92 4.59
N ILE A 106 -6.41 10.00 4.28
CA ILE A 106 -6.15 8.83 3.45
C ILE A 106 -6.73 9.04 2.05
N TYR A 107 -5.97 8.69 1.04
CA TYR A 107 -6.34 8.67 -0.37
C TYR A 107 -6.27 7.24 -0.90
N THR A 108 -7.37 6.73 -1.46
CA THR A 108 -7.45 5.35 -1.93
C THR A 108 -8.62 5.13 -2.90
N SER A 109 -8.80 3.89 -3.42
CA SER A 109 -9.93 3.53 -4.26
C SER A 109 -11.24 3.47 -3.47
N SER A 110 -12.37 3.55 -4.18
CA SER A 110 -13.69 3.42 -3.57
C SER A 110 -13.90 2.08 -2.86
N TYR A 111 -13.37 1.00 -3.42
CA TYR A 111 -13.44 -0.33 -2.84
C TYR A 111 -12.64 -0.44 -1.53
N THR A 112 -11.38 -0.02 -1.56
CA THR A 112 -10.51 -0.01 -0.36
C THR A 112 -11.08 0.88 0.74
N LYS A 113 -11.68 2.04 0.39
CA LYS A 113 -12.37 2.91 1.35
C LYS A 113 -13.46 2.17 2.13
N GLU A 114 -14.33 1.41 1.45
CA GLU A 114 -15.44 0.72 2.13
C GLU A 114 -14.93 -0.43 3.02
N LEU A 115 -13.86 -1.10 2.61
CA LEU A 115 -13.22 -2.11 3.44
C LEU A 115 -12.50 -1.51 4.65
N LEU A 116 -11.81 -0.38 4.50
CA LEU A 116 -11.22 0.35 5.63
C LEU A 116 -12.27 0.77 6.67
N LYS A 117 -13.41 1.30 6.23
CA LYS A 117 -14.52 1.62 7.14
C LYS A 117 -15.02 0.40 7.90
N THR A 118 -15.10 -0.74 7.21
CA THR A 118 -15.49 -2.02 7.83
C THR A 118 -14.43 -2.46 8.84
N ALA A 119 -13.16 -2.41 8.48
CA ALA A 119 -12.04 -2.78 9.35
C ALA A 119 -11.99 -1.88 10.61
N PHE A 120 -12.18 -0.56 10.48
CA PHE A 120 -12.25 0.33 11.63
C PHE A 120 -13.43 0.02 12.54
N LYS A 121 -14.60 -0.30 11.96
CA LYS A 121 -15.79 -0.68 12.73
C LYS A 121 -15.58 -2.00 13.49
N GLU A 122 -15.07 -3.02 12.83
CA GLU A 122 -14.79 -4.33 13.42
C GLU A 122 -13.66 -4.25 14.46
N GLY A 123 -12.64 -3.45 14.17
CA GLY A 123 -11.54 -3.14 15.09
C GLY A 123 -11.94 -2.26 16.27
N LYS A 124 -13.23 -1.78 16.32
CA LYS A 124 -13.76 -0.89 17.36
C LYS A 124 -12.93 0.39 17.54
N VAL A 125 -12.46 0.94 16.42
CA VAL A 125 -11.71 2.20 16.42
C VAL A 125 -12.66 3.35 16.78
N PRO A 126 -12.34 4.19 17.78
CA PRO A 126 -13.12 5.37 18.11
C PRO A 126 -13.27 6.31 16.91
N LEU A 127 -14.45 6.90 16.73
CA LEU A 127 -14.72 7.78 15.57
C LEU A 127 -13.75 8.96 15.48
N GLU A 128 -13.36 9.50 16.62
CA GLU A 128 -12.40 10.61 16.72
C GLU A 128 -10.97 10.25 16.25
N ASN A 129 -10.66 8.95 16.16
CA ASN A 129 -9.37 8.46 15.69
C ASN A 129 -9.43 7.96 14.23
N GLN A 130 -10.62 7.89 13.63
CA GLN A 130 -10.76 7.47 12.25
C GLN A 130 -10.36 8.63 11.31
N PRO A 131 -9.53 8.37 10.30
CA PRO A 131 -9.13 9.39 9.33
C PRO A 131 -10.27 9.76 8.39
N GLU A 132 -10.16 10.93 7.78
CA GLU A 132 -10.88 11.22 6.55
C GLU A 132 -10.33 10.35 5.41
N ILE A 133 -11.24 9.71 4.65
CA ILE A 133 -10.86 8.84 3.54
C ILE A 133 -11.41 9.42 2.24
N ASN A 134 -10.50 9.87 1.39
CA ASN A 134 -10.78 10.46 0.09
C ASN A 134 -10.68 9.42 -1.01
N VAL A 135 -11.69 9.35 -1.88
CA VAL A 135 -11.66 8.47 -3.04
C VAL A 135 -10.94 9.18 -4.18
N ILE A 136 -9.96 8.51 -4.75
CA ILE A 136 -9.22 8.96 -5.92
C ILE A 136 -9.39 8.00 -7.09
N GLN A 137 -9.15 8.49 -8.29
CA GLN A 137 -9.27 7.73 -9.53
C GLN A 137 -7.94 7.75 -10.30
N GLU A 138 -7.75 6.73 -11.13
CA GLU A 138 -6.61 6.66 -12.03
C GLU A 138 -6.36 7.99 -12.77
N GLY A 139 -5.12 8.45 -12.75
CA GLY A 139 -4.69 9.69 -13.39
C GLY A 139 -5.05 10.98 -12.64
N GLN A 140 -5.80 10.90 -11.54
CA GLN A 140 -6.12 12.07 -10.71
C GLN A 140 -4.91 12.47 -9.87
N THR A 141 -4.26 13.57 -10.23
CA THR A 141 -3.13 14.09 -9.45
C THR A 141 -3.61 14.78 -8.18
N ILE A 142 -3.03 14.39 -7.05
CA ILE A 142 -3.21 15.02 -5.74
C ILE A 142 -1.97 15.87 -5.45
N GLU A 143 -2.17 17.16 -5.27
CA GLU A 143 -1.12 18.08 -4.83
C GLU A 143 -1.04 18.04 -3.29
N VAL A 144 -0.05 17.33 -2.75
CA VAL A 144 0.18 17.27 -1.29
C VAL A 144 0.87 18.53 -0.81
N ALA A 145 1.78 19.08 -1.62
CA ALA A 145 2.43 20.36 -1.44
C ALA A 145 2.78 20.94 -2.83
N ASP A 146 3.16 22.22 -2.89
CA ASP A 146 3.53 22.91 -4.15
C ASP A 146 4.58 22.15 -4.97
N ASN A 147 5.39 21.35 -4.31
CA ASN A 147 6.54 20.64 -4.87
C ASN A 147 6.44 19.10 -4.71
N VAL A 148 5.28 18.58 -4.28
CA VAL A 148 5.01 17.15 -4.10
C VAL A 148 3.63 16.79 -4.62
N GLN A 149 3.59 15.93 -5.63
CA GLN A 149 2.37 15.46 -6.27
C GLN A 149 2.32 13.94 -6.29
N VAL A 150 1.13 13.36 -6.11
CA VAL A 150 0.90 11.92 -6.21
C VAL A 150 -0.21 11.65 -7.22
N THR A 151 0.07 10.78 -8.18
CA THR A 151 -0.89 10.39 -9.22
C THR A 151 -1.06 8.88 -9.21
N PRO A 152 -2.27 8.36 -8.92
CA PRO A 152 -2.54 6.92 -8.93
C PRO A 152 -2.66 6.37 -10.35
N PHE A 153 -2.32 5.10 -10.50
CA PHE A 153 -2.59 4.30 -11.69
C PHE A 153 -3.13 2.92 -11.27
N ASN A 154 -3.94 2.31 -12.11
CA ASN A 154 -4.52 1.02 -11.80
C ASN A 154 -3.49 -0.10 -11.99
N VAL A 155 -3.53 -1.06 -11.08
CA VAL A 155 -2.78 -2.31 -11.18
C VAL A 155 -3.73 -3.51 -11.09
N SER A 156 -3.29 -4.66 -11.59
CA SER A 156 -4.00 -5.92 -11.43
C SER A 156 -3.49 -6.64 -10.20
N HIS A 157 -4.39 -6.99 -9.30
CA HIS A 157 -4.08 -7.78 -8.12
C HIS A 157 -5.26 -8.68 -7.75
N SER A 158 -5.17 -9.45 -6.66
CA SER A 158 -6.24 -10.34 -6.20
C SER A 158 -7.45 -9.58 -5.63
N THR A 159 -7.34 -8.28 -5.42
CA THR A 159 -8.42 -7.40 -4.94
C THR A 159 -8.81 -6.36 -5.98
N VAL A 160 -10.08 -5.97 -5.98
CA VAL A 160 -10.61 -4.93 -6.87
C VAL A 160 -10.11 -3.55 -6.42
N GLY A 161 -9.76 -2.71 -7.40
CA GLY A 161 -9.39 -1.31 -7.13
C GLY A 161 -8.00 -1.14 -6.53
N ALA A 162 -7.11 -2.12 -6.72
CA ALA A 162 -5.70 -1.96 -6.40
C ALA A 162 -5.07 -0.87 -7.27
N MET A 163 -4.22 -0.05 -6.66
CA MET A 163 -3.58 1.11 -7.27
C MET A 163 -2.09 1.10 -6.97
N GLY A 164 -1.31 1.51 -7.97
CA GLY A 164 0.04 1.99 -7.77
C GLY A 164 0.06 3.52 -7.77
N PHE A 165 1.20 4.11 -7.43
CA PHE A 165 1.36 5.56 -7.30
C PHE A 165 2.62 6.05 -8.01
N HIS A 166 2.48 7.17 -8.73
CA HIS A 166 3.59 7.95 -9.20
C HIS A 166 3.73 9.17 -8.28
N VAL A 167 4.84 9.26 -7.54
CA VAL A 167 5.16 10.40 -6.68
C VAL A 167 6.18 11.27 -7.39
N LEU A 168 5.80 12.50 -7.70
CA LEU A 168 6.67 13.51 -8.31
C LEU A 168 7.06 14.56 -7.27
N THR A 169 8.35 14.78 -7.14
CA THR A 169 8.89 15.84 -6.30
C THR A 169 9.78 16.78 -7.10
N THR A 170 9.75 18.05 -6.75
CA THR A 170 10.56 19.07 -7.43
C THR A 170 11.29 19.96 -6.44
N VAL A 171 12.50 20.38 -6.81
CA VAL A 171 13.27 21.40 -6.10
C VAL A 171 13.48 22.58 -7.03
N ARG A 172 12.99 23.76 -6.65
CA ARG A 172 13.08 24.98 -7.48
C ARG A 172 12.57 24.77 -8.92
N GLY A 173 11.46 24.02 -9.03
CA GLY A 173 10.82 23.71 -10.31
C GLY A 173 11.55 22.66 -11.17
N ARG A 174 12.61 22.03 -10.65
CA ARG A 174 13.31 20.93 -11.33
C ARG A 174 12.96 19.60 -10.65
N VAL A 175 12.82 18.56 -11.43
CA VAL A 175 12.56 17.21 -10.89
C VAL A 175 13.65 16.81 -9.91
N SER A 176 13.26 16.51 -8.68
CA SER A 176 14.10 15.91 -7.64
C SER A 176 13.96 14.39 -7.67
N ALA A 177 12.72 13.89 -7.70
CA ALA A 177 12.44 12.47 -7.91
C ALA A 177 11.10 12.28 -8.64
N GLY A 178 11.04 11.23 -9.46
CA GLY A 178 9.83 10.64 -10.01
C GLY A 178 9.83 9.17 -9.62
N ILE A 179 9.00 8.80 -8.64
CA ILE A 179 8.97 7.48 -8.04
C ILE A 179 7.74 6.76 -8.53
N VAL A 180 7.90 5.56 -9.08
CA VAL A 180 6.81 4.66 -9.45
C VAL A 180 6.78 3.52 -8.46
N ASP A 181 5.69 3.42 -7.72
CA ASP A 181 5.42 2.34 -6.77
C ASP A 181 4.11 1.64 -7.19
N PRO A 182 4.16 0.46 -7.81
CA PRO A 182 2.97 -0.27 -8.19
C PRO A 182 2.27 -0.97 -7.01
N GLY A 183 2.88 -0.99 -5.83
CA GLY A 183 2.42 -1.86 -4.75
C GLY A 183 2.48 -3.32 -5.16
N ASP A 184 1.52 -4.11 -4.70
CA ASP A 184 1.35 -5.50 -5.15
C ASP A 184 0.65 -5.53 -6.51
N TYR A 185 1.26 -6.22 -7.47
CA TYR A 185 0.70 -6.30 -8.81
C TYR A 185 0.94 -7.66 -9.45
N ARG A 186 0.09 -7.98 -10.42
CA ARG A 186 0.22 -9.18 -11.24
C ARG A 186 0.19 -8.79 -12.71
N MET A 187 1.16 -9.28 -13.46
CA MET A 187 1.19 -9.12 -14.91
C MET A 187 0.16 -10.04 -15.59
N GLY A 188 -0.38 -9.59 -16.72
CA GLY A 188 -1.27 -10.37 -17.57
C GLY A 188 -2.75 -10.24 -17.22
N GLU A 189 -3.56 -11.16 -17.76
CA GLU A 189 -5.01 -11.17 -17.59
C GLU A 189 -5.44 -11.49 -16.16
N SER A 190 -6.50 -10.84 -15.70
CA SER A 190 -7.13 -11.10 -14.41
C SER A 190 -8.56 -11.59 -14.63
N LYS A 191 -9.00 -12.57 -13.82
CA LYS A 191 -10.39 -13.04 -13.83
C LYS A 191 -11.27 -12.35 -12.78
N VAL A 192 -10.68 -11.52 -11.93
CA VAL A 192 -11.38 -10.81 -10.83
C VAL A 192 -11.63 -9.32 -11.18
N GLY A 193 -10.94 -8.81 -12.19
CA GLY A 193 -11.03 -7.41 -12.61
C GLY A 193 -10.28 -7.20 -13.93
N PRO A 194 -10.07 -5.96 -14.33
CA PRO A 194 -9.22 -5.68 -15.48
C PRO A 194 -7.80 -6.21 -15.19
N GLY A 195 -7.22 -6.91 -16.14
CA GLY A 195 -5.80 -7.29 -16.10
C GLY A 195 -4.90 -6.05 -16.08
N PHE A 196 -3.59 -6.26 -15.86
CA PHE A 196 -2.62 -5.19 -16.00
C PHE A 196 -2.47 -4.82 -17.47
N ASP A 197 -2.83 -3.59 -17.80
CA ASP A 197 -2.77 -3.04 -19.15
C ASP A 197 -1.42 -2.35 -19.36
N GLU A 198 -0.46 -3.07 -19.92
CA GLU A 198 0.91 -2.58 -20.15
C GLU A 198 0.94 -1.37 -21.07
N GLU A 199 0.12 -1.34 -22.13
CA GLU A 199 0.09 -0.22 -23.08
C GLU A 199 -0.42 1.04 -22.40
N LYS A 200 -1.47 0.92 -21.61
CA LYS A 200 -2.02 2.01 -20.82
C LYS A 200 -1.05 2.51 -19.74
N PHE A 201 -0.32 1.61 -19.11
CA PHE A 201 0.70 1.97 -18.12
C PHE A 201 1.88 2.71 -18.79
N VAL A 202 2.35 2.24 -19.93
CA VAL A 202 3.39 2.95 -20.70
C VAL A 202 2.91 4.34 -21.15
N GLU A 203 1.68 4.46 -21.61
CA GLU A 203 1.09 5.77 -21.98
C GLU A 203 0.93 6.68 -20.76
N PHE A 204 0.54 6.12 -19.59
CA PHE A 204 0.48 6.86 -18.32
C PHE A 204 1.84 7.46 -17.93
N LEU A 205 2.94 6.73 -18.16
CA LEU A 205 4.29 7.19 -17.80
C LEU A 205 4.96 8.06 -18.85
N LYS A 206 4.44 8.14 -20.08
CA LYS A 206 5.08 8.75 -21.25
C LYS A 206 5.63 10.15 -21.00
N ASP A 207 4.84 11.00 -20.33
CA ASP A 207 5.21 12.39 -20.05
C ASP A 207 5.56 12.62 -18.56
N LYS A 208 5.73 11.53 -17.79
CA LYS A 208 6.07 11.61 -16.38
C LYS A 208 7.56 11.33 -16.14
N PRO A 209 8.24 12.18 -15.39
CA PRO A 209 9.60 11.86 -14.98
C PRO A 209 9.62 10.58 -14.13
N VAL A 210 10.48 9.63 -14.46
CA VAL A 210 10.71 8.40 -13.70
C VAL A 210 12.20 8.31 -13.37
N THR A 211 12.52 8.34 -12.09
CA THR A 211 13.89 8.21 -11.58
C THR A 211 14.09 6.95 -10.75
N HIS A 212 13.01 6.47 -10.12
CA HIS A 212 13.00 5.27 -9.28
C HIS A 212 11.77 4.44 -9.61
N VAL A 213 11.95 3.13 -9.67
CA VAL A 213 10.86 2.16 -9.77
C VAL A 213 11.02 1.19 -8.61
N LEU A 214 9.99 1.08 -7.78
CA LEU A 214 9.92 0.14 -6.66
C LEU A 214 9.10 -1.05 -7.14
N LEU A 215 9.62 -2.26 -7.05
CA LEU A 215 8.92 -3.43 -7.55
C LEU A 215 8.69 -4.42 -6.43
N ASP A 216 7.47 -4.94 -6.36
CA ASP A 216 7.19 -6.15 -5.60
C ASP A 216 8.04 -7.29 -6.16
N SER A 217 8.77 -7.95 -5.28
CA SER A 217 9.63 -9.08 -5.61
C SER A 217 9.21 -10.36 -4.88
N THR A 218 7.99 -10.40 -4.38
CA THR A 218 7.41 -11.56 -3.72
C THR A 218 7.46 -12.76 -4.67
N SER A 219 7.99 -13.88 -4.18
CA SER A 219 8.18 -15.11 -4.95
C SER A 219 9.08 -14.97 -6.20
N SER A 220 9.93 -13.96 -6.25
CA SER A 220 10.86 -13.76 -7.39
C SER A 220 11.92 -14.88 -7.54
N ASP A 221 12.15 -15.63 -6.46
CA ASP A 221 12.99 -16.84 -6.44
C ASP A 221 12.16 -18.12 -6.67
N GLY A 222 10.85 -17.97 -6.88
CA GLY A 222 9.92 -19.06 -7.07
C GLY A 222 10.30 -19.94 -8.26
N THR A 223 10.33 -21.24 -8.05
CA THR A 223 10.35 -22.21 -9.14
C THR A 223 8.95 -22.25 -9.76
N ASP A 224 8.86 -22.53 -11.07
CA ASP A 224 7.58 -22.65 -11.82
C ASP A 224 6.57 -23.63 -11.20
N GLU A 225 6.99 -24.45 -10.22
CA GLU A 225 6.15 -25.39 -9.49
C GLU A 225 4.98 -24.74 -8.70
N TYR A 226 5.08 -23.44 -8.37
CA TYR A 226 4.06 -22.70 -7.64
C TYR A 226 3.14 -21.86 -8.53
N LEU A 227 3.44 -21.75 -9.81
CA LEU A 227 2.60 -21.05 -10.79
C LEU A 227 1.45 -21.96 -11.25
N VAL A 228 0.52 -22.26 -10.35
CA VAL A 228 -0.74 -22.88 -10.73
C VAL A 228 -1.60 -21.79 -11.35
N ASP A 229 -1.83 -21.88 -12.66
CA ASP A 229 -2.76 -20.96 -13.31
C ASP A 229 -4.19 -21.16 -12.76
N PHE A 230 -5.02 -20.15 -12.91
CA PHE A 230 -6.39 -20.17 -12.38
C PHE A 230 -7.20 -21.34 -12.90
N ASP A 231 -7.07 -21.70 -14.18
CA ASP A 231 -7.86 -22.76 -14.80
C ASP A 231 -7.45 -24.14 -14.24
N ASN A 232 -6.17 -24.36 -13.98
CA ASN A 232 -5.69 -25.55 -13.29
C ASN A 232 -6.14 -25.60 -11.82
N ALA A 233 -6.15 -24.47 -11.11
CA ALA A 233 -6.66 -24.42 -9.75
C ALA A 233 -8.16 -24.78 -9.68
N VAL A 234 -8.95 -24.24 -10.60
CA VAL A 234 -10.38 -24.57 -10.72
C VAL A 234 -10.58 -26.05 -11.09
N ALA A 235 -9.85 -26.55 -12.08
CA ALA A 235 -9.93 -27.95 -12.50
C ALA A 235 -9.60 -28.91 -11.35
N ASN A 236 -8.51 -28.65 -10.63
CA ASN A 236 -8.10 -29.45 -9.48
C ASN A 236 -9.14 -29.40 -8.34
N THR A 237 -9.72 -28.23 -8.08
CA THR A 237 -10.78 -28.10 -7.07
C THR A 237 -12.02 -28.91 -7.46
N LEU A 238 -12.48 -28.79 -8.70
CA LEU A 238 -13.61 -29.54 -9.20
C LEU A 238 -13.37 -31.05 -9.19
N GLU A 239 -12.15 -31.48 -9.51
CA GLU A 239 -11.79 -32.91 -9.41
C GLU A 239 -11.90 -33.43 -7.97
N GLN A 240 -11.44 -32.67 -6.98
CA GLN A 240 -11.55 -33.04 -5.56
C GLN A 240 -13.02 -33.10 -5.10
N VAL A 241 -13.83 -32.13 -5.49
CA VAL A 241 -15.28 -32.12 -5.20
C VAL A 241 -15.95 -33.34 -5.78
N ASN A 242 -15.65 -33.66 -7.05
CA ASN A 242 -16.26 -34.82 -7.74
C ASN A 242 -15.81 -36.19 -7.18
N LYS A 243 -14.59 -36.28 -6.66
CA LYS A 243 -14.08 -37.50 -5.98
C LYS A 243 -14.78 -37.80 -4.66
N HIS A 244 -15.39 -36.78 -4.05
CA HIS A 244 -16.02 -36.90 -2.72
C HIS A 244 -17.44 -36.32 -2.70
N PRO A 245 -18.38 -36.86 -3.48
CA PRO A 245 -19.72 -36.29 -3.64
C PRO A 245 -20.58 -36.37 -2.37
N ASP A 246 -20.17 -37.19 -1.41
CA ASP A 246 -20.80 -37.40 -0.11
C ASP A 246 -20.21 -36.54 1.01
N LYS A 247 -19.21 -35.69 0.70
CA LYS A 247 -18.54 -34.85 1.67
C LYS A 247 -18.80 -33.37 1.43
N GLN A 248 -18.86 -32.62 2.51
CA GLN A 248 -18.79 -31.15 2.44
C GLN A 248 -17.36 -30.74 2.13
N VAL A 249 -17.18 -29.98 1.07
CA VAL A 249 -15.90 -29.35 0.74
C VAL A 249 -15.88 -27.98 1.36
N ILE A 250 -14.87 -27.73 2.20
CA ILE A 250 -14.60 -26.42 2.81
C ILE A 250 -13.31 -25.93 2.19
N SER A 251 -13.35 -24.78 1.52
CA SER A 251 -12.18 -24.10 1.01
C SER A 251 -11.94 -22.86 1.85
N ALA A 252 -10.74 -22.71 2.39
CA ALA A 252 -10.27 -21.45 2.96
C ALA A 252 -9.52 -20.70 1.87
N VAL A 253 -9.97 -19.48 1.57
CA VAL A 253 -9.25 -18.57 0.69
C VAL A 253 -8.56 -17.57 1.60
N ILE A 254 -7.25 -17.55 1.55
CA ILE A 254 -6.41 -16.53 2.17
C ILE A 254 -5.99 -15.60 1.03
N SER A 255 -6.44 -14.37 1.08
CA SER A 255 -6.03 -13.32 0.15
C SER A 255 -5.08 -12.37 0.83
#